data_04e613ce8b6cc18e120b752569319356
#
_entry.id   04e613ce8b6cc18e120b752569319356
#
_cell.length_a   1.000
_cell.length_b   1.000
_cell.length_c   1.000
_cell.angle_alpha   90.00
_cell.angle_beta   90.00
_cell.angle_gamma   90.00
#
_symmetry.space_group_name_H-M   'P 1'
#
loop_
_entity.id
_entity.type
_entity.pdbx_description
1 polymer ?
#
loop_
_entity_poly.entity_id
_entity_poly.type
_entity_poly.pdbx_seq_one_letter_code
_entity_poly.pdbx_strand_id
1 'polypeptide(L)'
;MGLPIMESPNDYMLSVSNLSVRLQNQTVLDNINFRLKKGTALAIVGPNGAGKSVLFKALLNLVPYSGKIEWTNKVKIGYVPQILSVKDIPISVKEFLSMKKESNIEGYLNSVGLGKEVLNKSLSALSGGQLRRVLIAWAIMDKPNVLLFDEPTTGVDLDSEEAIYEMLRRFTRKNEITLLLISHGIHIIRDYSDSMLALNKCVTFFGESKEIMNPSLQKMIYGEIHTCLET
;
A
#
# COMPACT_ATOMS: atom_id res chain seq x y z
N MET A 1 -18.40 -21.04 25.09
CA MET A 1 -17.64 -19.83 25.42
C MET A 1 -16.17 -20.14 25.20
N GLY A 2 -15.61 -19.81 24.03
CA GLY A 2 -14.18 -19.94 23.78
C GLY A 2 -13.46 -18.80 24.48
N LEU A 3 -12.39 -19.13 25.21
CA LEU A 3 -11.48 -18.12 25.79
C LEU A 3 -10.97 -17.22 24.66
N PRO A 4 -10.88 -15.88 24.84
CA PRO A 4 -10.26 -15.01 23.85
C PRO A 4 -8.82 -15.51 23.66
N ILE A 5 -8.46 -15.84 22.41
CA ILE A 5 -7.08 -16.17 22.03
C ILE A 5 -6.28 -14.93 22.37
N MET A 6 -5.40 -14.99 23.38
CA MET A 6 -4.47 -13.93 23.71
C MET A 6 -3.55 -13.74 22.49
N GLU A 7 -3.81 -12.71 21.70
CA GLU A 7 -2.97 -12.37 20.57
C GLU A 7 -1.56 -11.97 21.07
N SER A 8 -0.56 -12.70 20.61
CA SER A 8 0.83 -12.43 20.95
C SER A 8 1.29 -11.10 20.31
N PRO A 9 2.07 -10.27 21.01
CA PRO A 9 2.70 -9.08 20.39
C PRO A 9 3.50 -9.43 19.12
N ASN A 10 3.96 -10.67 18.99
CA ASN A 10 4.71 -11.17 17.84
C ASN A 10 3.84 -11.44 16.59
N ASP A 11 2.51 -11.43 16.68
CA ASP A 11 1.61 -11.69 15.56
C ASP A 11 1.43 -10.46 14.66
N TYR A 12 1.82 -9.28 15.16
CA TYR A 12 1.67 -8.03 14.43
C TYR A 12 2.95 -7.64 13.69
N MET A 13 2.78 -7.19 12.44
CA MET A 13 3.84 -6.58 11.63
C MET A 13 4.03 -5.11 12.00
N LEU A 14 2.94 -4.40 12.29
CA LEU A 14 2.92 -2.97 12.58
C LEU A 14 1.96 -2.68 13.71
N SER A 15 2.36 -1.82 14.63
CA SER A 15 1.49 -1.19 15.64
C SER A 15 1.67 0.33 15.55
N VAL A 16 0.57 1.04 15.41
CA VAL A 16 0.52 2.50 15.38
C VAL A 16 -0.32 2.98 16.56
N SER A 17 0.23 3.91 17.34
CA SER A 17 -0.43 4.43 18.55
C SER A 17 -0.30 5.95 18.62
N ASN A 18 -1.44 6.62 18.75
CA ASN A 18 -1.58 8.07 18.89
C ASN A 18 -0.81 8.85 17.82
N LEU A 19 -0.72 8.30 16.59
CA LEU A 19 0.02 8.92 15.50
C LEU A 19 -0.70 10.19 15.03
N SER A 20 -0.01 11.33 15.10
CA SER A 20 -0.50 12.59 14.55
C SER A 20 0.57 13.25 13.67
N VAL A 21 0.13 13.84 12.56
CA VAL A 21 0.99 14.55 11.61
C VAL A 21 0.47 15.95 11.38
N ARG A 22 1.35 16.95 11.54
CA ARG A 22 1.07 18.36 11.23
C ARG A 22 1.99 18.83 10.12
N LEU A 23 1.41 19.38 9.05
CA LEU A 23 2.14 19.97 7.92
C LEU A 23 1.66 21.42 7.73
N GLN A 24 2.59 22.35 7.59
CA GLN A 24 2.27 23.78 7.37
C GLN A 24 1.19 24.33 8.34
N ASN A 25 1.35 24.02 9.62
CA ASN A 25 0.41 24.39 10.70
C ASN A 25 -1.00 23.77 10.61
N GLN A 26 -1.25 22.83 9.69
CA GLN A 26 -2.51 22.09 9.61
C GLN A 26 -2.33 20.66 10.11
N THR A 27 -3.26 20.18 10.94
CA THR A 27 -3.32 18.78 11.33
C THR A 27 -3.88 17.98 10.16
N VAL A 28 -3.05 17.07 9.61
CA VAL A 28 -3.40 16.20 8.47
C VAL A 28 -3.83 14.83 8.97
N LEU A 29 -3.16 14.33 10.01
CA LEU A 29 -3.54 13.10 10.72
C LEU A 29 -3.65 13.41 12.20
N ASP A 30 -4.69 12.87 12.83
CA ASP A 30 -4.99 13.10 14.25
C ASP A 30 -5.31 11.80 14.95
N ASN A 31 -4.51 11.45 15.95
CA ASN A 31 -4.70 10.31 16.85
C ASN A 31 -4.99 8.98 16.12
N ILE A 32 -4.16 8.61 15.17
CA ILE A 32 -4.31 7.36 14.41
C ILE A 32 -3.85 6.18 15.26
N ASN A 33 -4.73 5.20 15.43
CA ASN A 33 -4.45 3.97 16.16
C ASN A 33 -4.90 2.77 15.33
N PHE A 34 -4.00 1.80 15.07
CA PHE A 34 -4.33 0.50 14.47
C PHE A 34 -3.19 -0.48 14.60
N ARG A 35 -3.50 -1.75 14.39
CA ARG A 35 -2.51 -2.82 14.31
C ARG A 35 -2.71 -3.64 13.05
N LEU A 36 -1.62 -4.12 12.47
CA LEU A 36 -1.63 -4.93 11.26
C LEU A 36 -0.94 -6.26 11.50
N LYS A 37 -1.65 -7.36 11.27
CA LYS A 37 -1.11 -8.72 11.40
C LYS A 37 -0.11 -9.03 10.29
N LYS A 38 0.87 -9.88 10.58
CA LYS A 38 1.83 -10.36 9.59
C LYS A 38 1.14 -11.15 8.48
N GLY A 39 1.62 -10.98 7.24
CA GLY A 39 1.13 -11.73 6.08
C GLY A 39 -0.29 -11.37 5.64
N THR A 40 -0.91 -10.34 6.23
CA THR A 40 -2.24 -9.85 5.84
C THR A 40 -2.18 -8.62 4.95
N ALA A 41 -3.27 -8.35 4.24
CA ALA A 41 -3.44 -7.17 3.41
C ALA A 41 -4.41 -6.17 4.07
N LEU A 42 -3.97 -4.91 4.24
CA LEU A 42 -4.77 -3.80 4.75
C LEU A 42 -5.02 -2.79 3.63
N ALA A 43 -6.29 -2.54 3.31
CA ALA A 43 -6.69 -1.42 2.47
C ALA A 43 -6.87 -0.15 3.30
N ILE A 44 -6.28 0.97 2.85
CA ILE A 44 -6.49 2.29 3.42
C ILE A 44 -7.39 3.07 2.47
N VAL A 45 -8.56 3.46 2.96
CA VAL A 45 -9.64 4.04 2.17
C VAL A 45 -10.03 5.41 2.74
N GLY A 46 -10.77 6.21 1.96
CA GLY A 46 -11.26 7.52 2.39
C GLY A 46 -11.23 8.54 1.26
N PRO A 47 -11.82 9.71 1.46
CA PRO A 47 -11.91 10.75 0.44
C PRO A 47 -10.54 11.32 0.04
N ASN A 48 -10.51 12.10 -1.04
CA ASN A 48 -9.32 12.85 -1.41
C ASN A 48 -8.98 13.87 -0.31
N GLY A 49 -7.70 14.00 0.02
CA GLY A 49 -7.26 14.86 1.12
C GLY A 49 -7.40 14.27 2.53
N ALA A 50 -7.90 13.03 2.67
CA ALA A 50 -8.07 12.35 3.96
C ALA A 50 -6.76 12.07 4.73
N GLY A 51 -5.60 12.23 4.10
CA GLY A 51 -4.29 11.98 4.70
C GLY A 51 -3.68 10.61 4.38
N LYS A 52 -4.27 9.82 3.48
CA LYS A 52 -3.81 8.44 3.15
C LYS A 52 -2.32 8.37 2.78
N SER A 53 -1.89 9.16 1.78
CA SER A 53 -0.47 9.18 1.37
C SER A 53 0.44 9.82 2.43
N VAL A 54 -0.10 10.71 3.29
CA VAL A 54 0.64 11.24 4.43
C VAL A 54 0.87 10.18 5.50
N LEU A 55 -0.11 9.28 5.72
CA LEU A 55 0.06 8.12 6.59
C LEU A 55 1.21 7.23 6.06
N PHE A 56 1.25 6.91 4.76
CA PHE A 56 2.38 6.16 4.19
C PHE A 56 3.72 6.87 4.38
N LYS A 57 3.77 8.20 4.16
CA LYS A 57 4.99 8.99 4.41
C LYS A 57 5.43 8.94 5.87
N ALA A 58 4.48 8.97 6.83
CA ALA A 58 4.79 8.82 8.25
C ALA A 58 5.31 7.41 8.57
N LEU A 59 4.67 6.35 8.04
CA LEU A 59 5.12 4.96 8.20
C LEU A 59 6.51 4.72 7.63
N LEU A 60 6.90 5.46 6.59
CA LEU A 60 8.23 5.45 5.97
C LEU A 60 9.22 6.42 6.63
N ASN A 61 8.81 7.13 7.69
CA ASN A 61 9.62 8.17 8.36
C ASN A 61 10.07 9.30 7.42
N LEU A 62 9.26 9.64 6.42
CA LEU A 62 9.52 10.69 5.44
C LEU A 62 8.93 12.06 5.82
N VAL A 63 8.11 12.11 6.88
CA VAL A 63 7.52 13.32 7.43
C VAL A 63 7.59 13.27 8.96
N PRO A 64 7.72 14.41 9.66
CA PRO A 64 7.67 14.44 11.12
C PRO A 64 6.28 14.05 11.63
N TYR A 65 6.24 13.30 12.72
CA TYR A 65 5.02 12.88 13.39
C TYR A 65 5.21 12.86 14.91
N SER A 66 4.10 12.85 15.65
CA SER A 66 4.04 12.51 17.07
C SER A 66 3.31 11.19 17.26
N GLY A 67 3.43 10.60 18.45
CA GLY A 67 2.92 9.24 18.72
C GLY A 67 3.97 8.17 18.43
N LYS A 68 3.53 6.95 18.16
CA LYS A 68 4.42 5.80 18.05
C LYS A 68 4.10 4.93 16.83
N ILE A 69 5.13 4.58 16.06
CA ILE A 69 5.08 3.61 14.96
C ILE A 69 6.07 2.50 15.30
N GLU A 70 5.59 1.29 15.50
CA GLU A 70 6.38 0.13 15.86
C GLU A 70 6.25 -0.95 14.80
N TRP A 71 7.30 -1.13 14.04
CA TRP A 71 7.44 -2.26 13.14
C TRP A 71 8.03 -3.45 13.89
N THR A 72 7.67 -4.67 13.48
CA THR A 72 8.38 -5.85 13.96
C THR A 72 9.88 -5.78 13.64
N ASN A 73 10.71 -6.50 14.38
CA ASN A 73 12.16 -6.53 14.16
C ASN A 73 12.47 -6.94 12.70
N LYS A 74 13.50 -6.28 12.11
CA LYS A 74 14.02 -6.56 10.75
C LYS A 74 13.01 -6.28 9.63
N VAL A 75 12.17 -5.24 9.76
CA VAL A 75 11.30 -4.84 8.67
C VAL A 75 12.11 -4.37 7.46
N LYS A 76 11.72 -4.86 6.28
CA LYS A 76 12.16 -4.37 4.96
C LYS A 76 10.93 -3.95 4.19
N ILE A 77 10.85 -2.68 3.85
CA ILE A 77 9.67 -2.10 3.20
C ILE A 77 9.98 -1.87 1.72
N GLY A 78 9.14 -2.43 0.85
CA GLY A 78 9.04 -2.03 -0.55
C GLY A 78 7.94 -0.98 -0.69
N TYR A 79 8.20 0.08 -1.45
CA TYR A 79 7.22 1.16 -1.65
C TYR A 79 7.01 1.44 -3.13
N VAL A 80 5.76 1.47 -3.55
CA VAL A 80 5.35 1.89 -4.90
C VAL A 80 4.47 3.14 -4.76
N PRO A 81 4.98 4.32 -5.15
CA PRO A 81 4.24 5.59 -5.02
C PRO A 81 3.13 5.70 -6.08
N GLN A 82 2.16 6.57 -5.81
CA GLN A 82 1.04 6.88 -6.71
C GLN A 82 1.51 7.40 -8.07
N ILE A 83 2.40 8.37 -8.06
CA ILE A 83 2.93 9.02 -9.26
C ILE A 83 4.45 8.92 -9.25
N LEU A 84 4.99 8.38 -10.35
CA LEU A 84 6.40 8.55 -10.68
C LEU A 84 6.46 9.25 -12.04
N SER A 85 6.90 10.50 -12.05
CA SER A 85 7.14 11.21 -13.31
C SER A 85 8.46 10.69 -13.89
N VAL A 86 8.36 9.80 -14.90
CA VAL A 86 9.51 9.22 -15.60
C VAL A 86 9.68 9.79 -17.01
N LYS A 87 8.81 10.74 -17.40
CA LYS A 87 8.77 11.27 -18.79
C LYS A 87 10.09 11.89 -19.21
N ASP A 88 10.82 12.48 -18.28
CA ASP A 88 12.06 13.21 -18.53
C ASP A 88 13.31 12.41 -18.11
N ILE A 89 13.15 11.13 -17.73
CA ILE A 89 14.26 10.30 -17.31
C ILE A 89 14.67 9.40 -18.50
N PRO A 90 15.79 9.69 -19.16
CA PRO A 90 16.21 8.96 -20.38
C PRO A 90 16.98 7.69 -20.01
N ILE A 91 16.41 6.84 -19.18
CA ILE A 91 16.99 5.56 -18.79
C ILE A 91 16.12 4.40 -19.23
N SER A 92 16.75 3.29 -19.58
CA SER A 92 16.09 2.03 -19.90
C SER A 92 15.62 1.30 -18.64
N VAL A 93 14.67 0.38 -18.79
CA VAL A 93 14.23 -0.52 -17.72
C VAL A 93 15.41 -1.26 -17.11
N LYS A 94 16.35 -1.73 -17.95
CA LYS A 94 17.55 -2.43 -17.50
C LYS A 94 18.42 -1.56 -16.62
N GLU A 95 18.73 -0.33 -17.03
CA GLU A 95 19.52 0.61 -16.25
C GLU A 95 18.83 0.93 -14.93
N PHE A 96 17.53 1.21 -14.95
CA PHE A 96 16.74 1.48 -13.76
C PHE A 96 16.82 0.33 -12.75
N LEU A 97 16.49 -0.92 -13.18
CA LEU A 97 16.52 -2.07 -12.30
C LEU A 97 17.94 -2.44 -11.83
N SER A 98 18.96 -2.16 -12.65
CA SER A 98 20.37 -2.41 -12.30
C SER A 98 20.91 -1.49 -11.19
N MET A 99 20.20 -0.40 -10.83
CA MET A 99 20.54 0.40 -9.65
C MET A 99 20.38 -0.41 -8.35
N LYS A 100 19.58 -1.47 -8.36
CA LYS A 100 19.56 -2.50 -7.29
C LYS A 100 20.72 -3.47 -7.51
N LYS A 101 21.39 -3.82 -6.42
CA LYS A 101 22.50 -4.82 -6.46
C LYS A 101 21.95 -6.26 -6.54
N GLU A 102 21.04 -6.51 -7.49
CA GLU A 102 20.38 -7.82 -7.67
C GLU A 102 20.68 -8.34 -9.07
N SER A 103 21.12 -9.59 -9.17
CA SER A 103 21.56 -10.19 -10.43
C SER A 103 20.40 -10.76 -11.27
N ASN A 104 19.28 -11.13 -10.64
CA ASN A 104 18.18 -11.84 -11.30
C ASN A 104 17.06 -10.88 -11.75
N ILE A 105 17.41 -9.83 -12.50
CA ILE A 105 16.43 -8.83 -12.99
C ILE A 105 15.32 -9.50 -13.81
N GLU A 106 15.67 -10.43 -14.72
CA GLU A 106 14.68 -11.12 -15.56
C GLU A 106 13.67 -11.93 -14.72
N GLY A 107 14.14 -12.60 -13.66
CA GLY A 107 13.26 -13.34 -12.76
C GLY A 107 12.23 -12.44 -12.06
N TYR A 108 12.64 -11.23 -11.63
CA TYR A 108 11.72 -10.27 -11.06
C TYR A 108 10.74 -9.70 -12.09
N LEU A 109 11.18 -9.39 -13.31
CA LEU A 109 10.28 -8.99 -14.40
C LEU A 109 9.24 -10.07 -14.71
N ASN A 110 9.67 -11.31 -14.83
CA ASN A 110 8.77 -12.45 -15.06
C ASN A 110 7.75 -12.60 -13.93
N SER A 111 8.15 -12.36 -12.67
CA SER A 111 7.24 -12.45 -11.52
C SER A 111 6.12 -11.41 -11.54
N VAL A 112 6.31 -10.31 -12.26
CA VAL A 112 5.31 -9.25 -12.47
C VAL A 112 4.66 -9.34 -13.87
N GLY A 113 4.87 -10.43 -14.59
CA GLY A 113 4.27 -10.67 -15.91
C GLY A 113 4.85 -9.81 -17.03
N LEU A 114 6.13 -9.44 -16.94
CA LEU A 114 6.89 -8.77 -18.00
C LEU A 114 8.02 -9.69 -18.46
N GLY A 115 8.20 -9.79 -19.79
CA GLY A 115 9.33 -10.51 -20.38
C GLY A 115 10.56 -9.61 -20.55
N LYS A 116 11.65 -10.21 -21.03
CA LYS A 116 12.92 -9.52 -21.28
C LYS A 116 12.87 -8.46 -22.38
N GLU A 117 11.83 -8.47 -23.21
CA GLU A 117 11.63 -7.52 -24.31
C GLU A 117 11.46 -6.06 -23.81
N VAL A 118 11.11 -5.88 -22.56
CA VAL A 118 10.99 -4.52 -21.97
C VAL A 118 12.33 -3.95 -21.50
N LEU A 119 13.37 -4.77 -21.32
CA LEU A 119 14.64 -4.35 -20.72
C LEU A 119 15.31 -3.17 -21.42
N ASN A 120 15.26 -3.17 -22.76
CA ASN A 120 15.90 -2.13 -23.57
C ASN A 120 14.96 -0.96 -23.89
N LYS A 121 13.71 -0.99 -23.43
CA LYS A 121 12.79 0.14 -23.57
C LYS A 121 13.13 1.25 -22.56
N SER A 122 13.00 2.51 -22.97
CA SER A 122 12.99 3.63 -22.03
C SER A 122 11.79 3.50 -21.11
N LEU A 123 11.93 3.92 -19.84
CA LEU A 123 10.81 3.98 -18.90
C LEU A 123 9.67 4.84 -19.45
N SER A 124 9.99 5.92 -20.17
CA SER A 124 9.02 6.81 -20.80
C SER A 124 8.25 6.20 -21.97
N ALA A 125 8.76 5.12 -22.56
CA ALA A 125 8.13 4.40 -23.69
C ALA A 125 7.22 3.26 -23.24
N LEU A 126 7.13 2.99 -21.94
CA LEU A 126 6.26 1.96 -21.38
C LEU A 126 4.80 2.43 -21.32
N SER A 127 3.85 1.50 -21.49
CA SER A 127 2.46 1.75 -21.12
C SER A 127 2.35 1.96 -19.60
N GLY A 128 1.28 2.61 -19.13
CA GLY A 128 1.05 2.82 -17.69
C GLY A 128 1.12 1.52 -16.89
N GLY A 129 0.48 0.45 -17.40
CA GLY A 129 0.52 -0.87 -16.77
C GLY A 129 1.90 -1.51 -16.79
N GLN A 130 2.67 -1.38 -17.89
CA GLN A 130 4.06 -1.87 -17.96
C GLN A 130 4.96 -1.11 -16.97
N LEU A 131 4.87 0.22 -16.94
CA LEU A 131 5.64 1.03 -15.99
C LEU A 131 5.31 0.62 -14.54
N ARG A 132 4.02 0.47 -14.23
CA ARG A 132 3.59 0.06 -12.89
C ARG A 132 4.19 -1.30 -12.49
N ARG A 133 4.16 -2.29 -13.39
CA ARG A 133 4.77 -3.61 -13.16
C ARG A 133 6.29 -3.53 -12.97
N VAL A 134 6.99 -2.65 -13.71
CA VAL A 134 8.42 -2.38 -13.50
C VAL A 134 8.69 -1.79 -12.12
N LEU A 135 7.85 -0.85 -11.64
CA LEU A 135 7.97 -0.28 -10.29
C LEU A 135 7.70 -1.32 -9.20
N ILE A 136 6.76 -2.23 -9.43
CA ILE A 136 6.51 -3.36 -8.53
C ILE A 136 7.74 -4.28 -8.50
N ALA A 137 8.30 -4.64 -9.67
CA ALA A 137 9.53 -5.42 -9.74
C ALA A 137 10.65 -4.76 -8.94
N TRP A 138 10.87 -3.46 -9.11
CA TRP A 138 11.81 -2.66 -8.32
C TRP A 138 11.57 -2.78 -6.81
N ALA A 139 10.31 -2.64 -6.36
CA ALA A 139 9.97 -2.67 -4.94
C ALA A 139 10.21 -4.04 -4.30
N ILE A 140 10.05 -5.14 -5.06
CA ILE A 140 10.21 -6.52 -4.55
C ILE A 140 11.64 -7.05 -4.66
N MET A 141 12.54 -6.41 -5.44
CA MET A 141 13.93 -6.85 -5.61
C MET A 141 14.72 -6.90 -4.29
N ASP A 142 14.42 -6.02 -3.34
CA ASP A 142 15.06 -6.03 -2.01
C ASP A 142 14.51 -7.13 -1.09
N LYS A 143 13.64 -8.01 -1.58
CA LYS A 143 12.98 -9.08 -0.80
C LYS A 143 12.31 -8.50 0.45
N PRO A 144 11.37 -7.55 0.29
CA PRO A 144 10.70 -6.93 1.42
C PRO A 144 9.78 -7.94 2.12
N ASN A 145 9.52 -7.72 3.41
CA ASN A 145 8.46 -8.41 4.15
C ASN A 145 7.21 -7.55 4.35
N VAL A 146 7.27 -6.29 3.90
CA VAL A 146 6.14 -5.35 3.84
C VAL A 146 6.14 -4.65 2.47
N LEU A 147 4.98 -4.55 1.84
CA LEU A 147 4.79 -3.73 0.64
C LEU A 147 3.77 -2.64 0.91
N LEU A 148 4.12 -1.40 0.56
CA LEU A 148 3.24 -0.25 0.55
C LEU A 148 2.92 0.15 -0.89
N PHE A 149 1.62 0.22 -1.21
CA PHE A 149 1.12 0.62 -2.53
C PHE A 149 0.24 1.85 -2.41
N ASP A 150 0.68 2.96 -2.97
CA ASP A 150 -0.10 4.20 -3.01
C ASP A 150 -0.81 4.29 -4.37
N GLU A 151 -2.09 3.91 -4.41
CA GLU A 151 -2.95 3.90 -5.61
C GLU A 151 -2.24 3.28 -6.85
N PRO A 152 -1.94 1.98 -6.83
CA PRO A 152 -1.06 1.35 -7.82
C PRO A 152 -1.60 1.36 -9.25
N THR A 153 -2.85 1.72 -9.46
CA THR A 153 -3.56 1.62 -10.76
C THR A 153 -4.03 2.95 -11.32
N THR A 154 -3.68 4.07 -10.70
CA THR A 154 -4.00 5.39 -11.25
C THR A 154 -3.44 5.54 -12.67
N GLY A 155 -4.33 5.77 -13.65
CA GLY A 155 -3.96 5.90 -15.06
C GLY A 155 -3.74 4.58 -15.81
N VAL A 156 -4.20 3.46 -15.26
CA VAL A 156 -4.21 2.13 -15.88
C VAL A 156 -5.66 1.77 -16.25
N ASP A 157 -5.85 1.06 -17.35
CA ASP A 157 -7.17 0.54 -17.74
C ASP A 157 -7.66 -0.56 -16.77
N LEU A 158 -8.97 -0.79 -16.70
CA LEU A 158 -9.60 -1.71 -15.74
C LEU A 158 -9.06 -3.14 -15.82
N ASP A 159 -8.87 -3.69 -17.02
CA ASP A 159 -8.39 -5.06 -17.20
C ASP A 159 -6.93 -5.21 -16.71
N SER A 160 -6.11 -4.20 -16.99
CA SER A 160 -4.73 -4.12 -16.51
C SER A 160 -4.67 -3.90 -15.00
N GLU A 161 -5.63 -3.16 -14.42
CA GLU A 161 -5.77 -2.95 -12.99
C GLU A 161 -5.98 -4.26 -12.26
N GLU A 162 -6.99 -5.02 -12.65
CA GLU A 162 -7.34 -6.30 -12.02
C GLU A 162 -6.18 -7.31 -12.11
N ALA A 163 -5.51 -7.38 -13.27
CA ALA A 163 -4.34 -8.23 -13.46
C ALA A 163 -3.16 -7.85 -12.53
N ILE A 164 -2.98 -6.56 -12.22
CA ILE A 164 -1.95 -6.09 -11.27
C ILE A 164 -2.30 -6.55 -9.86
N TYR A 165 -3.54 -6.36 -9.40
CA TYR A 165 -3.95 -6.78 -8.05
C TYR A 165 -3.90 -8.29 -7.87
N GLU A 166 -4.34 -9.07 -8.86
CA GLU A 166 -4.26 -10.52 -8.80
C GLU A 166 -2.79 -11.01 -8.72
N MET A 167 -1.91 -10.41 -9.50
CA MET A 167 -0.47 -10.69 -9.43
C MET A 167 0.10 -10.35 -8.04
N LEU A 168 -0.25 -9.18 -7.48
CA LEU A 168 0.16 -8.76 -6.15
C LEU A 168 -0.33 -9.72 -5.08
N ARG A 169 -1.60 -10.10 -5.10
CA ARG A 169 -2.19 -11.06 -4.18
C ARG A 169 -1.47 -12.40 -4.19
N ARG A 170 -1.21 -12.94 -5.38
CA ARG A 170 -0.45 -14.20 -5.53
C ARG A 170 0.96 -14.07 -4.96
N PHE A 171 1.63 -12.96 -5.29
CA PHE A 171 3.00 -12.72 -4.86
C PHE A 171 3.10 -12.55 -3.33
N THR A 172 2.25 -11.72 -2.74
CA THR A 172 2.26 -11.44 -1.29
C THR A 172 1.89 -12.68 -0.49
N ARG A 173 0.87 -13.44 -0.89
CA ARG A 173 0.47 -14.68 -0.21
C ARG A 173 1.56 -15.76 -0.30
N LYS A 174 2.14 -15.96 -1.48
CA LYS A 174 3.21 -16.98 -1.68
C LYS A 174 4.43 -16.69 -0.81
N ASN A 175 4.76 -15.44 -0.56
CA ASN A 175 5.97 -15.01 0.14
C ASN A 175 5.68 -14.49 1.56
N GLU A 176 4.46 -14.65 2.07
CA GLU A 176 4.01 -14.19 3.40
C GLU A 176 4.28 -12.69 3.65
N ILE A 177 4.16 -11.87 2.60
CA ILE A 177 4.42 -10.44 2.65
C ILE A 177 3.18 -9.72 3.17
N THR A 178 3.35 -8.84 4.13
CA THR A 178 2.31 -7.94 4.61
C THR A 178 2.11 -6.80 3.60
N LEU A 179 0.86 -6.56 3.20
CA LEU A 179 0.50 -5.56 2.20
C LEU A 179 -0.29 -4.42 2.84
N LEU A 180 0.12 -3.18 2.59
CA LEU A 180 -0.70 -2.00 2.80
C LEU A 180 -0.97 -1.37 1.44
N LEU A 181 -2.24 -1.18 1.10
CA LEU A 181 -2.62 -0.58 -0.17
C LEU A 181 -3.59 0.58 0.04
N ILE A 182 -3.38 1.68 -0.68
CA ILE A 182 -4.36 2.74 -0.83
C ILE A 182 -5.14 2.47 -2.11
N SER A 183 -6.45 2.40 -2.03
CA SER A 183 -7.33 2.21 -3.20
C SER A 183 -8.67 2.91 -3.00
N HIS A 184 -9.29 3.30 -4.11
CA HIS A 184 -10.66 3.81 -4.17
C HIS A 184 -11.65 2.79 -4.75
N GLY A 185 -11.17 1.70 -5.33
CA GLY A 185 -11.99 0.65 -5.93
C GLY A 185 -12.65 -0.24 -4.87
N ILE A 186 -13.98 -0.20 -4.74
CA ILE A 186 -14.72 -1.01 -3.77
C ILE A 186 -14.46 -2.50 -3.98
N HIS A 187 -14.47 -2.96 -5.25
CA HIS A 187 -14.17 -4.35 -5.60
C HIS A 187 -12.74 -4.74 -5.23
N ILE A 188 -11.78 -3.83 -5.43
CA ILE A 188 -10.38 -4.05 -5.06
C ILE A 188 -10.24 -4.23 -3.54
N ILE A 189 -10.88 -3.36 -2.76
CA ILE A 189 -10.86 -3.43 -1.30
C ILE A 189 -11.43 -4.77 -0.83
N ARG A 190 -12.61 -5.16 -1.35
CA ARG A 190 -13.30 -6.41 -0.98
C ARG A 190 -12.49 -7.66 -1.31
N ASP A 191 -11.89 -7.72 -2.52
CA ASP A 191 -11.35 -8.96 -3.07
C ASP A 191 -9.85 -9.12 -2.82
N TYR A 192 -9.12 -8.02 -2.60
CA TYR A 192 -7.65 -8.04 -2.49
C TYR A 192 -7.10 -7.62 -1.14
N SER A 193 -7.94 -7.32 -0.14
CA SER A 193 -7.51 -7.07 1.23
C SER A 193 -8.28 -7.90 2.26
N ASP A 194 -7.65 -8.14 3.41
CA ASP A 194 -8.25 -8.87 4.53
C ASP A 194 -9.00 -7.91 5.46
N SER A 195 -8.43 -6.71 5.66
CA SER A 195 -8.99 -5.65 6.50
C SER A 195 -8.93 -4.30 5.79
N MET A 196 -9.73 -3.36 6.28
CA MET A 196 -9.68 -1.97 5.81
C MET A 196 -9.63 -0.98 6.97
N LEU A 197 -8.92 0.11 6.73
CA LEU A 197 -8.83 1.30 7.57
C LEU A 197 -9.44 2.47 6.80
N ALA A 198 -10.58 2.97 7.25
CA ALA A 198 -11.15 4.18 6.69
C ALA A 198 -10.57 5.41 7.42
N LEU A 199 -10.03 6.33 6.63
CA LEU A 199 -9.32 7.50 7.08
C LEU A 199 -9.97 8.78 6.58
N ASN A 200 -10.19 9.72 7.49
CA ASN A 200 -10.46 11.11 7.19
C ASN A 200 -9.90 12.00 8.30
N LYS A 201 -8.60 12.31 8.20
CA LYS A 201 -7.75 12.90 9.25
C LYS A 201 -7.60 12.01 10.49
N CYS A 202 -8.63 11.31 10.90
CA CYS A 202 -8.67 10.31 11.97
C CYS A 202 -9.18 8.98 11.41
N VAL A 203 -9.09 7.91 12.19
CA VAL A 203 -9.71 6.62 11.83
C VAL A 203 -11.22 6.74 12.03
N THR A 204 -11.98 6.54 10.94
CA THR A 204 -13.45 6.54 10.98
C THR A 204 -14.02 5.12 11.00
N PHE A 205 -13.25 4.13 10.51
CA PHE A 205 -13.60 2.72 10.58
C PHE A 205 -12.33 1.85 10.50
N PHE A 206 -12.34 0.72 11.23
CA PHE A 206 -11.34 -0.33 11.10
C PHE A 206 -12.03 -1.68 11.28
N GLY A 207 -11.99 -2.54 10.25
CA GLY A 207 -12.69 -3.84 10.27
C GLY A 207 -12.34 -4.69 9.06
N GLU A 208 -13.17 -5.71 8.79
CA GLU A 208 -13.01 -6.60 7.63
C GLU A 208 -13.29 -5.87 6.32
N SER A 209 -12.51 -6.16 5.29
CA SER A 209 -12.66 -5.52 3.96
C SER A 209 -14.03 -5.76 3.32
N LYS A 210 -14.66 -6.91 3.61
CA LYS A 210 -15.98 -7.26 3.07
C LYS A 210 -17.08 -6.30 3.53
N GLU A 211 -16.90 -5.63 4.65
CA GLU A 211 -17.85 -4.66 5.18
C GLU A 211 -18.01 -3.44 4.28
N ILE A 212 -17.04 -3.18 3.38
CA ILE A 212 -17.14 -2.11 2.36
C ILE A 212 -18.38 -2.26 1.48
N MET A 213 -18.97 -3.45 1.38
CA MET A 213 -20.20 -3.70 0.61
C MET A 213 -21.45 -3.13 1.28
N ASN A 214 -21.36 -2.72 2.56
CA ASN A 214 -22.48 -2.07 3.26
C ASN A 214 -22.65 -0.64 2.77
N PRO A 215 -23.82 -0.27 2.15
CA PRO A 215 -24.05 1.06 1.62
C PRO A 215 -23.97 2.18 2.68
N SER A 216 -24.38 1.87 3.92
CA SER A 216 -24.30 2.82 5.04
C SER A 216 -22.85 3.12 5.40
N LEU A 217 -21.98 2.11 5.40
CA LEU A 217 -20.55 2.28 5.63
C LEU A 217 -19.89 3.06 4.50
N GLN A 218 -20.22 2.77 3.22
CA GLN A 218 -19.73 3.56 2.09
C GLN A 218 -20.12 5.03 2.21
N LYS A 219 -21.38 5.31 2.57
CA LYS A 219 -21.86 6.67 2.81
C LYS A 219 -21.12 7.36 3.96
N MET A 220 -20.78 6.63 5.00
CA MET A 220 -19.97 7.15 6.12
C MET A 220 -18.54 7.45 5.68
N ILE A 221 -17.90 6.57 4.88
CA ILE A 221 -16.51 6.72 4.44
C ILE A 221 -16.36 7.83 3.39
N TYR A 222 -17.29 7.93 2.44
CA TYR A 222 -17.19 8.83 1.28
C TYR A 222 -18.20 9.98 1.28
N GLY A 223 -19.13 10.01 2.26
CA GLY A 223 -20.12 11.08 2.44
C GLY A 223 -19.52 12.31 3.13
N GLU A 224 -20.37 13.33 3.35
CA GLU A 224 -19.94 14.60 3.96
C GLU A 224 -19.84 14.56 5.50
N ILE A 225 -20.45 13.56 6.15
CA ILE A 225 -20.48 13.46 7.63
C ILE A 225 -19.43 12.43 8.06
N HIS A 226 -18.44 12.90 8.83
CA HIS A 226 -17.36 12.07 9.34
C HIS A 226 -17.29 12.16 10.86
N THR A 227 -17.40 11.02 11.53
CA THR A 227 -17.14 10.86 12.96
C THR A 227 -15.91 10.03 13.18
N CYS A 228 -14.96 10.51 13.97
CA CYS A 228 -13.78 9.74 14.35
C CYS A 228 -14.18 8.64 15.34
N LEU A 229 -13.51 7.49 15.26
CA LEU A 229 -13.63 6.48 16.30
C LEU A 229 -12.97 6.99 17.57
N GLU A 230 -13.71 6.96 18.68
CA GLU A 230 -13.13 7.13 20.01
C GLU A 230 -12.34 5.87 20.35
N THR A 231 -11.04 5.99 20.56
CA THR A 231 -10.10 4.89 20.90
C THR A 231 -9.66 5.00 22.35
#